data_4266ea61d90df149dd3e905864acfe1d
#
_entry.id   4266ea61d90df149dd3e905864acfe1d
#
_cell.length_a   1.000
_cell.length_b   1.000
_cell.length_c   1.000
_cell.angle_alpha   90.00
_cell.angle_beta   90.00
_cell.angle_gamma   90.00
#
_symmetry.space_group_name_H-M   'P 1'
#
loop_
_entity.id
_entity.type
_entity.pdbx_description
1 polymer ?
#
loop_
_entity_poly.entity_id
_entity_poly.type
_entity_poly.pdbx_seq_one_letter_code
_entity_poly.pdbx_strand_id
1 'polypeptide(L)'
;MLRKKNKIFERSLTLPNIKTEELIGRGGFCDVYKISNDIAIKKLVHLREENIQRFKREIKIIEEVSHPNIIKIIDKKIDDETPKYAYTMNLFAYNYEQYVSKVKTLDSFPLEILEKIFLAIIYLHEKGIIHRDLKPSNILINPEPFEVVISDFGLGKLMNVESNLTCIGQGMGTDDYSAPELLLGHQKADVRADIYSLGKILEFTIRELEINCPKEIQQVVKKATEYRMDNRYSSVDDLRREFFNNLMIYSREATIDTVISYLNEPGQVSNELGQIRKELFDNLFNSIIRPTLQQADDRKLEIEFKKILSSPQIINYYLEVASKEFEDYLIFYCELVQALPKFDEEVNFIVSCLYQLIEEPGADRLILNTIWKTLVQLAFEFYKKDGSFKILELIKVEFNKTMGIQVGMEEELMSEFSNNHELEIFYEEYLKESEK
;
A
#
# COMPACT_ATOMS: atom_id res chain seq x y z
N MET A 1 24.75 25.80 47.43
CA MET A 1 24.97 24.39 47.82
C MET A 1 24.42 23.47 46.78
N LEU A 2 25.28 22.59 46.32
CA LEU A 2 25.05 21.35 45.57
C LEU A 2 24.51 21.42 44.11
N ARG A 3 25.49 21.62 43.22
CA ARG A 3 25.42 21.13 41.83
C ARG A 3 25.42 19.59 41.85
N LYS A 4 24.34 18.95 41.47
CA LYS A 4 24.35 17.53 41.05
C LYS A 4 24.76 17.47 39.57
N LYS A 5 26.01 17.02 39.34
CA LYS A 5 26.51 16.59 38.04
C LYS A 5 25.71 15.36 37.60
N ASN A 6 24.93 15.48 36.53
CA ASN A 6 24.46 14.31 35.78
C ASN A 6 25.68 13.66 35.13
N LYS A 7 26.14 12.57 35.69
CA LYS A 7 26.98 11.60 34.98
C LYS A 7 26.12 10.89 33.95
N ILE A 8 26.12 11.38 32.74
CA ILE A 8 25.76 10.58 31.58
C ILE A 8 26.81 9.48 31.49
N PHE A 9 26.39 8.25 31.62
CA PHE A 9 27.22 7.06 31.43
C PHE A 9 27.74 7.08 30.01
N GLU A 10 28.99 7.44 29.82
CA GLU A 10 29.80 7.00 28.69
C GLU A 10 29.92 5.48 28.78
N ARG A 11 28.99 4.76 28.15
CA ARG A 11 29.25 3.38 27.78
C ARG A 11 30.27 3.43 26.65
N SER A 12 31.55 3.20 27.00
CA SER A 12 32.54 2.79 26.04
C SER A 12 32.04 1.47 25.42
N LEU A 13 31.46 1.57 24.24
CA LEU A 13 31.00 0.44 23.45
C LEU A 13 32.23 -0.27 22.92
N THR A 14 32.67 -1.28 23.64
CA THR A 14 33.52 -2.32 23.08
C THR A 14 32.69 -3.07 22.08
N LEU A 15 32.96 -2.88 20.79
CA LEU A 15 32.46 -3.80 19.74
C LEU A 15 32.69 -5.22 20.28
N PRO A 16 31.69 -6.12 20.21
CA PRO A 16 31.84 -7.47 20.71
C PRO A 16 33.12 -8.05 20.13
N ASN A 17 33.89 -8.82 20.94
CA ASN A 17 35.08 -9.52 20.50
C ASN A 17 34.69 -10.54 19.42
N ILE A 18 34.66 -10.06 18.16
CA ILE A 18 34.14 -10.79 17.00
C ILE A 18 35.19 -11.84 16.64
N LYS A 19 34.89 -13.10 16.97
CA LYS A 19 35.83 -14.20 16.74
C LYS A 19 35.99 -14.57 15.24
N THR A 20 35.03 -14.19 14.37
CA THR A 20 35.12 -14.43 12.93
C THR A 20 34.27 -13.40 12.19
N GLU A 21 34.91 -12.58 11.35
CA GLU A 21 34.24 -11.71 10.39
C GLU A 21 34.23 -12.43 9.03
N GLU A 22 33.03 -12.65 8.47
CA GLU A 22 32.88 -13.22 7.14
C GLU A 22 32.58 -12.09 6.15
N LEU A 23 33.42 -11.92 5.14
CA LEU A 23 33.18 -10.94 4.09
C LEU A 23 31.98 -11.36 3.24
N ILE A 24 30.91 -10.56 3.23
CA ILE A 24 29.66 -10.81 2.49
C ILE A 24 29.42 -9.85 1.34
N GLY A 25 30.12 -8.71 1.32
CA GLY A 25 30.00 -7.71 0.26
C GLY A 25 31.27 -6.87 0.13
N ARG A 26 31.63 -6.55 -1.13
CA ARG A 26 32.77 -5.69 -1.45
C ARG A 26 32.30 -4.55 -2.32
N GLY A 27 32.42 -3.31 -1.83
CA GLY A 27 32.09 -2.10 -2.58
C GLY A 27 33.33 -1.35 -3.05
N GLY A 28 33.14 -0.26 -3.78
CA GLY A 28 34.25 0.56 -4.31
C GLY A 28 35.16 1.17 -3.23
N PHE A 29 34.64 1.43 -2.03
CA PHE A 29 35.38 2.05 -0.93
C PHE A 29 35.02 1.48 0.46
N CYS A 30 34.01 0.62 0.54
CA CYS A 30 33.58 -0.05 1.78
C CYS A 30 33.45 -1.55 1.58
N ASP A 31 33.76 -2.31 2.62
CA ASP A 31 33.46 -3.72 2.71
C ASP A 31 32.39 -3.99 3.77
N VAL A 32 31.56 -5.00 3.54
CA VAL A 32 30.52 -5.45 4.46
C VAL A 32 30.86 -6.86 4.97
N TYR A 33 30.84 -7.02 6.27
CA TYR A 33 31.13 -8.29 6.93
C TYR A 33 29.94 -8.73 7.77
N LYS A 34 29.67 -10.03 7.75
CA LYS A 34 28.80 -10.67 8.73
C LYS A 34 29.57 -10.84 10.03
N ILE A 35 28.96 -10.41 11.14
CA ILE A 35 29.59 -10.50 12.49
C ILE A 35 28.77 -11.37 13.45
N SER A 36 27.50 -11.59 13.16
CA SER A 36 26.61 -12.55 13.81
C SER A 36 25.54 -13.06 12.86
N ASN A 37 24.62 -13.89 13.34
CA ASN A 37 23.50 -14.37 12.51
C ASN A 37 22.57 -13.24 12.07
N ASP A 38 22.50 -12.15 12.84
CA ASP A 38 21.52 -11.08 12.64
C ASP A 38 22.15 -9.71 12.35
N ILE A 39 23.51 -9.63 12.42
CA ILE A 39 24.21 -8.33 12.34
C ILE A 39 25.32 -8.38 11.29
N ALA A 40 25.33 -7.34 10.46
CA ALA A 40 26.41 -6.99 9.56
C ALA A 40 27.13 -5.70 10.00
N ILE A 41 28.38 -5.55 9.61
CA ILE A 41 29.17 -4.33 9.79
C ILE A 41 29.67 -3.83 8.44
N LYS A 42 29.42 -2.56 8.11
CA LYS A 42 29.99 -1.87 6.94
C LYS A 42 31.19 -1.07 7.39
N LYS A 43 32.35 -1.29 6.76
CA LYS A 43 33.60 -0.65 7.07
C LYS A 43 34.16 0.10 5.89
N LEU A 44 34.60 1.33 6.10
CA LEU A 44 35.37 2.09 5.12
C LEU A 44 36.76 1.53 5.01
N VAL A 45 37.17 1.06 3.83
CA VAL A 45 38.51 0.46 3.60
C VAL A 45 39.45 1.39 2.85
N HIS A 46 38.95 2.28 2.02
CA HIS A 46 39.74 3.26 1.28
C HIS A 46 39.65 4.64 1.92
N LEU A 47 40.61 4.97 2.79
CA LEU A 47 40.67 6.17 3.63
C LEU A 47 41.09 7.44 2.86
N ARG A 48 40.52 7.70 1.68
CA ARG A 48 40.63 8.98 0.99
C ARG A 48 39.61 9.98 1.56
N GLU A 49 39.98 11.24 1.65
CA GLU A 49 39.09 12.28 2.20
C GLU A 49 37.68 12.27 1.58
N GLU A 50 37.61 12.11 0.26
CA GLU A 50 36.35 12.02 -0.46
C GLU A 50 35.47 10.85 0.05
N ASN A 51 36.06 9.68 0.29
CA ASN A 51 35.36 8.50 0.75
C ASN A 51 34.95 8.65 2.22
N ILE A 52 35.77 9.29 3.05
CA ILE A 52 35.44 9.62 4.43
C ILE A 52 34.22 10.54 4.47
N GLN A 53 34.22 11.59 3.65
CA GLN A 53 33.08 12.53 3.58
C GLN A 53 31.80 11.86 3.05
N ARG A 54 31.92 10.93 2.09
CA ARG A 54 30.77 10.11 1.61
C ARG A 54 30.23 9.23 2.71
N PHE A 55 31.09 8.54 3.44
CA PHE A 55 30.71 7.64 4.52
C PHE A 55 30.03 8.39 5.69
N LYS A 56 30.59 9.54 6.07
CA LYS A 56 29.98 10.42 7.10
C LYS A 56 28.62 10.95 6.64
N ARG A 57 28.46 11.30 5.37
CA ARG A 57 27.19 11.75 4.80
C ARG A 57 26.16 10.64 4.80
N GLU A 58 26.53 9.42 4.41
CA GLU A 58 25.65 8.25 4.46
C GLU A 58 25.10 8.06 5.86
N ILE A 59 25.94 8.03 6.88
CA ILE A 59 25.54 7.92 8.29
C ILE A 59 24.58 9.06 8.66
N LYS A 60 24.91 10.30 8.31
CA LYS A 60 24.06 11.45 8.62
C LYS A 60 22.67 11.32 8.01
N ILE A 61 22.56 10.94 6.74
CA ILE A 61 21.26 10.75 6.06
C ILE A 61 20.47 9.66 6.76
N ILE A 62 21.07 8.49 7.05
CA ILE A 62 20.37 7.38 7.71
C ILE A 62 19.85 7.79 9.10
N GLU A 63 20.59 8.61 9.84
CA GLU A 63 20.18 9.08 11.17
C GLU A 63 19.07 10.15 11.14
N GLU A 64 18.96 10.90 10.05
CA GLU A 64 17.94 11.94 9.87
C GLU A 64 16.59 11.37 9.37
N VAL A 65 16.55 10.11 8.94
CA VAL A 65 15.35 9.47 8.39
C VAL A 65 14.83 8.35 9.28
N SER A 66 13.51 8.15 9.27
CA SER A 66 12.86 7.06 10.00
C SER A 66 11.73 6.48 9.17
N HIS A 67 12.01 5.37 8.48
CA HIS A 67 11.04 4.67 7.64
C HIS A 67 11.28 3.16 7.73
N PRO A 68 10.25 2.31 7.73
CA PRO A 68 10.42 0.85 7.85
C PRO A 68 11.26 0.25 6.72
N ASN A 69 11.21 0.84 5.52
CA ASN A 69 11.92 0.35 4.34
C ASN A 69 13.23 1.11 4.05
N ILE A 70 13.84 1.71 5.07
CA ILE A 70 15.18 2.30 5.02
C ILE A 70 16.06 1.62 6.07
N ILE A 71 17.30 1.32 5.68
CA ILE A 71 18.27 0.70 6.56
C ILE A 71 18.46 1.51 7.84
N LYS A 72 18.64 0.84 8.98
CA LYS A 72 18.88 1.49 10.27
C LYS A 72 20.28 1.17 10.77
N ILE A 73 20.97 2.18 11.31
CA ILE A 73 22.21 2.02 12.02
C ILE A 73 21.90 1.55 13.44
N ILE A 74 22.50 0.42 13.85
CA ILE A 74 22.40 -0.10 15.21
C ILE A 74 23.44 0.58 16.09
N ASP A 75 24.68 0.64 15.60
CA ASP A 75 25.82 1.26 16.28
C ASP A 75 26.83 1.78 15.26
N LYS A 76 27.65 2.78 15.63
CA LYS A 76 28.65 3.35 14.73
C LYS A 76 29.95 3.67 15.47
N LYS A 77 31.05 3.58 14.74
CA LYS A 77 32.38 4.03 15.17
C LYS A 77 32.93 5.00 14.14
N ILE A 78 33.10 6.25 14.53
CA ILE A 78 33.69 7.33 13.73
C ILE A 78 34.84 7.89 14.54
N ASP A 79 36.07 7.62 14.11
CA ASP A 79 37.28 8.02 14.78
C ASP A 79 38.20 8.68 13.76
N ASP A 80 38.39 9.98 13.88
CA ASP A 80 39.19 10.80 12.98
C ASP A 80 40.70 10.83 13.43
N GLU A 81 40.97 10.52 14.72
CA GLU A 81 42.35 10.48 15.24
C GLU A 81 43.04 9.15 14.88
N THR A 82 42.32 8.04 15.04
CA THR A 82 42.73 6.72 14.51
C THR A 82 41.76 6.28 13.44
N PRO A 83 41.97 6.66 12.15
CA PRO A 83 40.96 6.58 11.12
C PRO A 83 40.24 5.22 11.04
N LYS A 84 39.11 5.13 11.70
CA LYS A 84 38.25 3.95 11.75
C LYS A 84 36.79 4.38 11.58
N TYR A 85 36.22 4.02 10.45
CA TYR A 85 34.87 4.38 10.07
C TYR A 85 34.08 3.12 9.80
N ALA A 86 33.10 2.83 10.66
CA ALA A 86 32.24 1.66 10.55
C ALA A 86 30.88 1.93 11.17
N TYR A 87 29.87 1.21 10.70
CA TYR A 87 28.59 1.10 11.39
C TYR A 87 28.03 -0.32 11.27
N THR A 88 27.21 -0.71 12.24
CA THR A 88 26.49 -1.98 12.26
C THR A 88 25.05 -1.80 11.87
N MET A 89 24.47 -2.81 11.24
CA MET A 89 23.10 -2.86 10.74
C MET A 89 22.58 -4.29 10.82
N ASN A 90 21.27 -4.49 10.66
CA ASN A 90 20.71 -5.82 10.49
C ASN A 90 21.35 -6.52 9.29
N LEU A 91 21.58 -7.83 9.43
CA LEU A 91 21.99 -8.68 8.32
C LEU A 91 20.77 -9.03 7.47
N PHE A 92 20.87 -8.88 6.16
CA PHE A 92 19.85 -9.27 5.21
C PHE A 92 20.31 -10.49 4.41
N ALA A 93 19.36 -11.39 4.11
CA ALA A 93 19.65 -12.66 3.45
C ALA A 93 20.03 -12.48 1.97
N TYR A 94 19.43 -11.48 1.30
CA TYR A 94 19.60 -11.24 -0.13
C TYR A 94 19.60 -9.73 -0.43
N ASN A 95 20.25 -9.35 -1.53
CA ASN A 95 19.88 -8.16 -2.26
C ASN A 95 18.79 -8.49 -3.30
N TYR A 96 18.19 -7.47 -3.93
CA TYR A 96 17.09 -7.65 -4.89
C TYR A 96 17.48 -8.48 -6.12
N GLU A 97 18.71 -8.33 -6.61
CA GLU A 97 19.22 -9.12 -7.73
C GLU A 97 19.28 -10.62 -7.38
N GLN A 98 19.84 -10.94 -6.22
CA GLN A 98 19.91 -12.31 -5.72
C GLN A 98 18.52 -12.90 -5.43
N TYR A 99 17.62 -12.06 -4.89
CA TYR A 99 16.26 -12.47 -4.61
C TYR A 99 15.49 -12.81 -5.89
N VAL A 100 15.48 -11.91 -6.87
CA VAL A 100 14.81 -12.11 -8.17
C VAL A 100 15.37 -13.35 -8.89
N SER A 101 16.70 -13.54 -8.87
CA SER A 101 17.33 -14.72 -9.46
C SER A 101 16.92 -16.05 -8.80
N LYS A 102 16.58 -16.04 -7.50
CA LYS A 102 16.06 -17.22 -6.80
C LYS A 102 14.60 -17.52 -7.07
N VAL A 103 13.78 -16.49 -7.22
CA VAL A 103 12.33 -16.61 -7.41
C VAL A 103 11.90 -16.63 -8.86
N LYS A 104 12.80 -16.98 -9.80
CA LYS A 104 12.55 -17.08 -11.26
C LYS A 104 11.33 -17.91 -11.67
N THR A 105 10.68 -18.59 -10.74
CA THR A 105 9.45 -19.37 -10.96
C THR A 105 8.16 -18.57 -10.72
N LEU A 106 8.26 -17.28 -10.36
CA LEU A 106 7.09 -16.43 -10.21
C LEU A 106 6.72 -15.84 -11.58
N ASP A 107 5.57 -16.22 -12.11
CA ASP A 107 4.99 -15.66 -13.34
C ASP A 107 4.44 -14.21 -13.13
N SER A 108 4.77 -13.56 -12.03
CA SER A 108 4.22 -12.27 -11.63
C SER A 108 5.28 -11.32 -11.04
N PHE A 109 4.99 -10.02 -11.06
CA PHE A 109 5.81 -9.01 -10.41
C PHE A 109 5.85 -9.20 -8.88
N PRO A 110 6.99 -8.98 -8.22
CA PRO A 110 7.09 -8.95 -6.76
C PRO A 110 6.51 -7.63 -6.22
N LEU A 111 5.18 -7.49 -6.30
CA LEU A 111 4.45 -6.24 -6.08
C LEU A 111 4.73 -5.62 -4.72
N GLU A 112 4.69 -6.43 -3.66
CA GLU A 112 4.91 -5.96 -2.31
C GLU A 112 6.34 -5.39 -2.11
N ILE A 113 7.34 -5.98 -2.78
CA ILE A 113 8.72 -5.47 -2.74
C ILE A 113 8.80 -4.14 -3.47
N LEU A 114 8.24 -4.08 -4.70
CA LEU A 114 8.26 -2.86 -5.51
C LEU A 114 7.53 -1.72 -4.80
N GLU A 115 6.37 -1.99 -4.20
CA GLU A 115 5.62 -0.99 -3.44
C GLU A 115 6.45 -0.42 -2.27
N LYS A 116 7.09 -1.30 -1.45
CA LYS A 116 7.95 -0.86 -0.35
C LYS A 116 9.13 0.00 -0.83
N ILE A 117 9.70 -0.31 -2.01
CA ILE A 117 10.76 0.49 -2.62
C ILE A 117 10.23 1.87 -3.00
N PHE A 118 9.09 1.95 -3.70
CA PHE A 118 8.48 3.21 -4.10
C PHE A 118 8.18 4.09 -2.89
N LEU A 119 7.53 3.54 -1.86
CA LEU A 119 7.18 4.29 -0.64
C LEU A 119 8.41 4.84 0.10
N ALA A 120 9.49 4.06 0.17
CA ALA A 120 10.73 4.52 0.77
C ALA A 120 11.34 5.72 0.01
N ILE A 121 11.33 5.70 -1.34
CA ILE A 121 11.86 6.80 -2.15
C ILE A 121 10.95 8.02 -2.09
N ILE A 122 9.63 7.86 -2.12
CA ILE A 122 8.67 8.96 -1.91
C ILE A 122 8.96 9.65 -0.58
N TYR A 123 9.09 8.89 0.51
CA TYR A 123 9.44 9.44 1.83
C TYR A 123 10.76 10.21 1.82
N LEU A 124 11.81 9.69 1.17
CA LEU A 124 13.09 10.40 1.03
C LEU A 124 12.92 11.73 0.29
N HIS A 125 12.18 11.73 -0.81
CA HIS A 125 11.93 12.93 -1.60
C HIS A 125 11.14 13.99 -0.82
N GLU A 126 10.16 13.60 0.00
CA GLU A 126 9.44 14.49 0.93
C GLU A 126 10.36 15.11 1.97
N LYS A 127 11.42 14.39 2.38
CA LYS A 127 12.48 14.91 3.27
C LYS A 127 13.54 15.73 2.53
N GLY A 128 13.38 15.94 1.21
CA GLY A 128 14.35 16.64 0.39
C GLY A 128 15.65 15.86 0.15
N ILE A 129 15.61 14.54 0.21
CA ILE A 129 16.75 13.65 0.00
C ILE A 129 16.59 12.91 -1.33
N ILE A 130 17.60 12.98 -2.19
CA ILE A 130 17.71 12.23 -3.45
C ILE A 130 18.75 11.14 -3.23
N HIS A 131 18.42 9.88 -3.56
CA HIS A 131 19.31 8.73 -3.30
C HIS A 131 20.50 8.67 -4.25
N ARG A 132 20.29 8.83 -5.56
CA ARG A 132 21.29 8.90 -6.65
C ARG A 132 22.08 7.62 -6.97
N ASP A 133 21.93 6.56 -6.21
CA ASP A 133 22.57 5.26 -6.44
C ASP A 133 21.59 4.10 -6.22
N LEU A 134 20.36 4.26 -6.69
CA LEU A 134 19.36 3.19 -6.64
C LEU A 134 19.70 2.12 -7.67
N LYS A 135 19.86 0.89 -7.18
CA LYS A 135 20.12 -0.31 -7.99
C LYS A 135 19.74 -1.57 -7.21
N PRO A 136 19.56 -2.71 -7.86
CA PRO A 136 19.17 -3.96 -7.20
C PRO A 136 20.07 -4.37 -6.05
N SER A 137 21.38 -4.12 -6.13
CA SER A 137 22.34 -4.45 -5.07
C SER A 137 22.18 -3.59 -3.80
N ASN A 138 21.54 -2.43 -3.87
CA ASN A 138 21.30 -1.52 -2.75
C ASN A 138 19.91 -1.69 -2.12
N ILE A 139 19.13 -2.67 -2.59
CA ILE A 139 17.84 -3.07 -2.01
C ILE A 139 18.04 -4.42 -1.33
N LEU A 140 17.87 -4.45 -0.01
CA LEU A 140 18.15 -5.62 0.82
C LEU A 140 16.84 -6.26 1.28
N ILE A 141 16.80 -7.59 1.31
CA ILE A 141 15.59 -8.38 1.54
C ILE A 141 15.83 -9.51 2.52
N ASN A 142 14.94 -9.62 3.51
CA ASN A 142 14.74 -10.83 4.30
C ASN A 142 13.38 -11.41 3.93
N PRO A 143 13.28 -12.68 3.53
CA PRO A 143 11.99 -13.31 3.26
C PRO A 143 11.23 -13.70 4.55
N GLU A 144 11.94 -13.96 5.66
CA GLU A 144 11.37 -14.34 6.96
C GLU A 144 12.21 -13.78 8.12
N PRO A 145 11.70 -12.83 8.92
CA PRO A 145 10.46 -12.07 8.64
C PRO A 145 10.61 -11.24 7.36
N PHE A 146 9.49 -11.01 6.67
CA PHE A 146 9.54 -10.28 5.41
C PHE A 146 9.88 -8.80 5.62
N GLU A 147 11.10 -8.44 5.22
CA GLU A 147 11.62 -7.08 5.31
C GLU A 147 12.27 -6.67 3.99
N VAL A 148 12.03 -5.43 3.58
CA VAL A 148 12.68 -4.81 2.41
C VAL A 148 13.19 -3.45 2.84
N VAL A 149 14.48 -3.18 2.63
CA VAL A 149 15.08 -1.89 2.94
C VAL A 149 16.00 -1.38 1.84
N ILE A 150 16.03 -0.07 1.66
CA ILE A 150 16.98 0.63 0.81
C ILE A 150 18.21 0.97 1.64
N SER A 151 19.39 0.76 1.07
CA SER A 151 20.69 0.97 1.70
C SER A 151 21.64 1.76 0.78
N ASP A 152 22.79 2.15 1.29
CA ASP A 152 23.89 2.83 0.57
C ASP A 152 23.54 4.26 0.10
N PHE A 153 23.49 5.19 1.05
CA PHE A 153 23.24 6.62 0.81
C PHE A 153 24.53 7.43 0.53
N GLY A 154 25.64 6.77 0.20
CA GLY A 154 26.95 7.42 0.01
C GLY A 154 26.99 8.50 -1.07
N LEU A 155 26.09 8.42 -2.09
CA LEU A 155 25.89 9.41 -3.12
C LEU A 155 24.69 10.32 -2.87
N GLY A 156 23.94 10.09 -1.79
CA GLY A 156 22.76 10.86 -1.44
C GLY A 156 23.02 12.37 -1.36
N LYS A 157 22.06 13.17 -1.78
CA LYS A 157 22.12 14.65 -1.74
C LYS A 157 20.89 15.21 -1.04
N LEU A 158 21.14 16.12 -0.09
CA LEU A 158 20.12 17.01 0.43
C LEU A 158 19.84 18.12 -0.60
N MET A 159 18.59 18.33 -1.00
CA MET A 159 18.19 19.30 -2.04
C MET A 159 18.59 20.73 -1.68
N ASN A 160 18.62 21.08 -0.39
CA ASN A 160 18.89 22.43 0.11
C ASN A 160 20.35 22.71 0.43
N VAL A 161 21.28 21.78 0.15
CA VAL A 161 22.72 21.96 0.43
C VAL A 161 23.50 21.93 -0.88
N GLU A 162 24.12 23.06 -1.21
CA GLU A 162 25.13 23.11 -2.29
C GLU A 162 26.34 22.25 -1.86
N SER A 163 26.41 21.02 -2.33
CA SER A 163 27.59 20.19 -2.16
C SER A 163 28.44 20.24 -3.42
N ASN A 164 29.61 20.85 -3.31
CA ASN A 164 30.62 20.92 -4.41
C ASN A 164 31.31 19.57 -4.69
N LEU A 165 30.81 18.46 -4.14
CA LEU A 165 31.35 17.13 -4.40
C LEU A 165 30.71 16.58 -5.69
N THR A 166 31.26 17.02 -6.81
CA THR A 166 31.03 16.41 -8.13
C THR A 166 31.65 15.02 -8.12
N CYS A 167 30.79 13.99 -8.11
CA CYS A 167 31.23 12.64 -8.47
C CYS A 167 31.44 12.60 -10.00
N ILE A 168 32.57 13.12 -10.48
CA ILE A 168 33.06 12.82 -11.82
C ILE A 168 33.46 11.35 -11.79
N GLY A 169 32.84 10.56 -12.66
CA GLY A 169 32.96 9.13 -12.79
C GLY A 169 34.39 8.59 -12.62
N GLN A 170 34.55 7.82 -11.56
CA GLN A 170 35.55 6.77 -11.43
C GLN A 170 34.87 5.57 -10.76
N GLY A 171 34.06 4.86 -11.49
CA GLY A 171 33.55 3.57 -11.14
C GLY A 171 33.58 2.70 -12.38
N MET A 172 34.53 1.77 -12.45
CA MET A 172 34.46 0.66 -13.37
C MET A 172 33.32 -0.27 -12.92
N GLY A 173 32.13 0.00 -13.38
CA GLY A 173 30.95 -0.83 -13.29
C GLY A 173 29.94 -0.17 -14.23
N THR A 174 29.36 -0.91 -15.13
CA THR A 174 28.28 -0.45 -15.99
C THR A 174 27.16 0.05 -15.10
N ASP A 175 27.10 1.38 -14.94
CA ASP A 175 26.04 2.05 -14.18
C ASP A 175 24.76 2.10 -15.00
N ASP A 176 24.25 0.93 -15.40
CA ASP A 176 23.00 0.78 -16.17
C ASP A 176 21.79 1.41 -15.47
N TYR A 177 21.92 1.64 -14.15
CA TYR A 177 20.87 2.24 -13.32
C TYR A 177 21.03 3.74 -13.11
N SER A 178 22.21 4.31 -13.41
CA SER A 178 22.49 5.73 -13.20
C SER A 178 21.87 6.60 -14.28
N ALA A 179 21.18 7.66 -13.86
CA ALA A 179 20.56 8.60 -14.78
C ALA A 179 21.64 9.33 -15.63
N PRO A 180 21.39 9.60 -16.93
CA PRO A 180 22.37 10.23 -17.84
C PRO A 180 22.95 11.53 -17.31
N GLU A 181 22.15 12.38 -16.67
CA GLU A 181 22.58 13.63 -16.08
C GLU A 181 23.59 13.48 -14.93
N LEU A 182 23.51 12.36 -14.18
CA LEU A 182 24.48 12.03 -13.13
C LEU A 182 25.81 11.64 -13.74
N LEU A 183 25.82 10.86 -14.82
CA LEU A 183 27.02 10.44 -15.55
C LEU A 183 27.73 11.64 -16.21
N LEU A 184 26.95 12.62 -16.66
CA LEU A 184 27.48 13.86 -17.26
C LEU A 184 27.92 14.90 -16.23
N GLY A 185 27.83 14.59 -14.92
CA GLY A 185 28.26 15.47 -13.84
C GLY A 185 27.37 16.72 -13.65
N HIS A 186 26.12 16.68 -14.11
CA HIS A 186 25.22 17.81 -13.96
C HIS A 186 24.85 18.04 -12.49
N GLN A 187 25.23 19.19 -11.94
CA GLN A 187 24.95 19.60 -10.55
C GLN A 187 23.44 19.76 -10.26
N LYS A 188 22.61 19.86 -11.30
CA LYS A 188 21.16 20.09 -11.22
C LYS A 188 20.31 18.81 -11.22
N ALA A 189 20.91 17.65 -10.96
CA ALA A 189 20.12 16.42 -10.83
C ALA A 189 19.14 16.55 -9.64
N ASP A 190 17.86 16.26 -9.88
CA ASP A 190 16.76 16.30 -8.94
C ASP A 190 16.15 14.90 -8.72
N VAL A 191 14.95 14.83 -8.14
CA VAL A 191 14.21 13.60 -7.88
C VAL A 191 14.06 12.69 -9.11
N ARG A 192 14.10 13.25 -10.32
CA ARG A 192 13.95 12.51 -11.57
C ARG A 192 15.15 11.62 -11.89
N ALA A 193 16.27 11.79 -11.20
CA ALA A 193 17.38 10.85 -11.26
C ALA A 193 17.01 9.50 -10.62
N ASP A 194 16.33 9.52 -9.47
CA ASP A 194 15.84 8.30 -8.81
C ASP A 194 14.70 7.66 -9.61
N ILE A 195 13.86 8.46 -10.28
CA ILE A 195 12.81 7.97 -11.20
C ILE A 195 13.43 7.14 -12.34
N TYR A 196 14.53 7.61 -12.94
CA TYR A 196 15.26 6.87 -13.96
C TYR A 196 15.75 5.52 -13.40
N SER A 197 16.39 5.54 -12.24
CA SER A 197 16.92 4.34 -11.58
C SER A 197 15.79 3.34 -11.25
N LEU A 198 14.64 3.82 -10.77
CA LEU A 198 13.46 2.98 -10.54
C LEU A 198 12.94 2.36 -11.85
N GLY A 199 12.87 3.14 -12.94
CA GLY A 199 12.54 2.62 -14.26
C GLY A 199 13.49 1.50 -14.70
N LYS A 200 14.79 1.64 -14.46
CA LYS A 200 15.80 0.60 -14.76
C LYS A 200 15.66 -0.63 -13.86
N ILE A 201 15.23 -0.47 -12.61
CA ILE A 201 14.92 -1.59 -11.71
C ILE A 201 13.68 -2.34 -12.22
N LEU A 202 12.66 -1.63 -12.72
CA LEU A 202 11.50 -2.27 -13.35
C LEU A 202 11.89 -3.03 -14.63
N GLU A 203 12.73 -2.45 -15.51
CA GLU A 203 13.29 -3.16 -16.70
C GLU A 203 14.02 -4.44 -16.30
N PHE A 204 14.89 -4.34 -15.27
CA PHE A 204 15.60 -5.49 -14.73
C PHE A 204 14.61 -6.56 -14.25
N THR A 205 13.58 -6.19 -13.49
CA THR A 205 12.58 -7.12 -12.96
C THR A 205 11.83 -7.83 -14.07
N ILE A 206 11.38 -7.10 -15.09
CA ILE A 206 10.67 -7.65 -16.26
C ILE A 206 11.56 -8.67 -16.98
N ARG A 207 12.82 -8.32 -17.20
CA ARG A 207 13.77 -9.17 -17.93
C ARG A 207 14.11 -10.44 -17.16
N GLU A 208 14.47 -10.32 -15.86
CA GLU A 208 14.94 -11.46 -15.07
C GLU A 208 13.83 -12.45 -14.72
N LEU A 209 12.61 -11.99 -14.58
CA LEU A 209 11.44 -12.85 -14.33
C LEU A 209 10.74 -13.28 -15.63
N GLU A 210 11.26 -12.89 -16.80
CA GLU A 210 10.70 -13.21 -18.12
C GLU A 210 9.20 -12.86 -18.23
N ILE A 211 8.78 -11.76 -17.57
CA ILE A 211 7.38 -11.36 -17.52
C ILE A 211 6.89 -10.95 -18.91
N ASN A 212 5.81 -11.58 -19.39
CA ASN A 212 5.10 -11.10 -20.58
C ASN A 212 4.41 -9.78 -20.30
N CYS A 213 5.18 -8.69 -20.39
CA CYS A 213 4.79 -7.37 -19.94
C CYS A 213 3.86 -6.68 -20.94
N PRO A 214 2.65 -6.22 -20.53
CA PRO A 214 1.75 -5.43 -21.36
C PRO A 214 2.44 -4.18 -21.93
N LYS A 215 1.98 -3.72 -23.11
CA LYS A 215 2.54 -2.53 -23.79
C LYS A 215 2.46 -1.30 -22.93
N GLU A 216 1.42 -1.15 -22.14
CA GLU A 216 1.16 -0.05 -21.24
C GLU A 216 2.21 0.02 -20.13
N ILE A 217 2.55 -1.10 -19.52
CA ILE A 217 3.65 -1.19 -18.54
C ILE A 217 5.00 -0.88 -19.20
N GLN A 218 5.23 -1.38 -20.43
CA GLN A 218 6.44 -1.03 -21.17
C GLN A 218 6.55 0.46 -21.45
N GLN A 219 5.42 1.16 -21.71
CA GLN A 219 5.38 2.61 -21.90
C GLN A 219 5.71 3.36 -20.60
N VAL A 220 5.17 2.90 -19.46
CA VAL A 220 5.50 3.46 -18.13
C VAL A 220 7.00 3.37 -17.87
N VAL A 221 7.59 2.20 -18.07
CA VAL A 221 9.02 1.99 -17.87
C VAL A 221 9.84 2.84 -18.84
N LYS A 222 9.46 2.89 -20.11
CA LYS A 222 10.11 3.72 -21.13
C LYS A 222 10.08 5.21 -20.75
N LYS A 223 8.94 5.72 -20.30
CA LYS A 223 8.79 7.12 -19.85
C LYS A 223 9.67 7.40 -18.62
N ALA A 224 9.75 6.48 -17.65
CA ALA A 224 10.63 6.63 -16.49
C ALA A 224 12.11 6.68 -16.90
N THR A 225 12.52 5.93 -17.93
CA THR A 225 13.92 5.82 -18.41
C THR A 225 14.25 6.75 -19.58
N GLU A 226 13.42 7.77 -19.85
CA GLU A 226 13.70 8.79 -20.88
C GLU A 226 15.05 9.48 -20.62
N TYR A 227 15.81 9.70 -21.68
CA TYR A 227 17.12 10.34 -21.58
C TYR A 227 17.02 11.77 -21.02
N ARG A 228 16.05 12.56 -21.50
CA ARG A 228 15.80 13.92 -21.01
C ARG A 228 14.94 13.86 -19.76
N MET A 229 15.41 14.46 -18.66
CA MET A 229 14.68 14.53 -17.40
C MET A 229 13.24 15.05 -17.55
N ASP A 230 13.05 16.08 -18.43
CA ASP A 230 11.77 16.74 -18.61
C ASP A 230 10.70 15.85 -19.28
N ASN A 231 11.10 14.74 -19.88
CA ASN A 231 10.20 13.75 -20.47
C ASN A 231 9.82 12.64 -19.49
N ARG A 232 10.43 12.60 -18.30
CA ARG A 232 10.11 11.63 -17.25
C ARG A 232 8.92 12.08 -16.42
N TYR A 233 8.53 11.25 -15.47
CA TYR A 233 7.57 11.64 -14.43
C TYR A 233 8.11 12.78 -13.59
N SER A 234 7.18 13.59 -13.04
CA SER A 234 7.54 14.71 -12.16
C SER A 234 7.85 14.28 -10.74
N SER A 235 7.24 13.17 -10.29
CA SER A 235 7.45 12.56 -8.98
C SER A 235 7.51 11.04 -9.06
N VAL A 236 8.08 10.41 -8.02
CA VAL A 236 8.07 8.95 -7.89
C VAL A 236 6.65 8.43 -7.65
N ASP A 237 5.81 9.21 -6.99
CA ASP A 237 4.41 8.83 -6.77
C ASP A 237 3.61 8.81 -8.08
N ASP A 238 3.87 9.70 -9.03
CA ASP A 238 3.27 9.64 -10.38
C ASP A 238 3.68 8.37 -11.12
N LEU A 239 4.98 8.01 -11.09
CA LEU A 239 5.48 6.76 -11.66
C LEU A 239 4.82 5.55 -10.99
N ARG A 240 4.79 5.51 -9.65
CA ARG A 240 4.19 4.44 -8.86
C ARG A 240 2.74 4.22 -9.26
N ARG A 241 1.95 5.29 -9.23
CA ARG A 241 0.51 5.21 -9.57
C ARG A 241 0.29 4.70 -10.99
N GLU A 242 0.97 5.28 -11.97
CA GLU A 242 0.79 4.85 -13.36
C GLU A 242 1.23 3.40 -13.57
N PHE A 243 2.30 2.95 -12.90
CA PHE A 243 2.76 1.57 -12.95
C PHE A 243 1.75 0.59 -12.36
N PHE A 244 1.34 0.80 -11.10
CA PHE A 244 0.42 -0.11 -10.43
C PHE A 244 -0.99 -0.09 -11.05
N ASN A 245 -1.47 1.07 -11.50
CA ASN A 245 -2.75 1.17 -12.21
C ASN A 245 -2.77 0.32 -13.48
N ASN A 246 -1.76 0.47 -14.32
CA ASN A 246 -1.68 -0.34 -15.55
C ASN A 246 -1.51 -1.82 -15.21
N LEU A 247 -0.76 -2.15 -14.17
CA LEU A 247 -0.57 -3.54 -13.78
C LEU A 247 -1.88 -4.17 -13.29
N MET A 248 -2.68 -3.49 -12.49
CA MET A 248 -4.00 -3.97 -12.05
C MET A 248 -4.96 -4.18 -13.22
N ILE A 249 -5.00 -3.24 -14.18
CA ILE A 249 -5.87 -3.34 -15.36
C ILE A 249 -5.53 -4.59 -16.20
N TYR A 250 -4.24 -4.94 -16.30
CA TYR A 250 -3.78 -6.04 -17.15
C TYR A 250 -3.50 -7.34 -16.39
N SER A 251 -3.63 -7.35 -15.07
CA SER A 251 -3.52 -8.58 -14.30
C SER A 251 -4.69 -9.52 -14.64
N ARG A 252 -4.41 -10.69 -15.21
CA ARG A 252 -5.43 -11.72 -15.42
C ARG A 252 -6.04 -12.26 -14.13
N GLU A 253 -5.42 -11.95 -13.00
CA GLU A 253 -5.83 -12.33 -11.65
C GLU A 253 -6.46 -11.17 -10.87
N ALA A 254 -6.64 -10.00 -11.53
CA ALA A 254 -7.28 -8.86 -10.88
C ALA A 254 -8.72 -9.20 -10.50
N THR A 255 -8.99 -9.21 -9.23
CA THR A 255 -10.29 -9.49 -8.63
C THR A 255 -10.79 -8.28 -7.86
N ILE A 256 -12.06 -8.29 -7.48
CA ILE A 256 -12.62 -7.26 -6.59
C ILE A 256 -11.85 -7.21 -5.27
N ASP A 257 -11.40 -8.34 -4.72
CA ASP A 257 -10.57 -8.39 -3.51
C ASP A 257 -9.24 -7.63 -3.67
N THR A 258 -8.60 -7.79 -4.83
CA THR A 258 -7.35 -7.07 -5.15
C THR A 258 -7.58 -5.56 -5.19
N VAL A 259 -8.70 -5.12 -5.79
CA VAL A 259 -9.08 -3.69 -5.83
C VAL A 259 -9.34 -3.17 -4.41
N ILE A 260 -10.10 -3.89 -3.59
CA ILE A 260 -10.41 -3.51 -2.21
C ILE A 260 -9.12 -3.40 -1.38
N SER A 261 -8.23 -4.39 -1.47
CA SER A 261 -6.94 -4.37 -0.76
C SER A 261 -6.13 -3.14 -1.13
N TYR A 262 -6.02 -2.84 -2.43
CA TYR A 262 -5.31 -1.66 -2.92
C TYR A 262 -5.90 -0.34 -2.42
N LEU A 263 -7.23 -0.22 -2.40
CA LEU A 263 -7.92 0.99 -1.94
C LEU A 263 -7.79 1.22 -0.43
N ASN A 264 -7.60 0.16 0.34
CA ASN A 264 -7.45 0.22 1.80
C ASN A 264 -6.01 0.55 2.25
N GLU A 265 -5.03 0.63 1.35
CA GLU A 265 -3.66 0.96 1.71
C GLU A 265 -3.50 2.41 2.21
N PRO A 266 -2.70 2.64 3.28
CA PRO A 266 -2.43 3.98 3.78
C PRO A 266 -1.76 4.85 2.71
N GLY A 267 -2.29 6.03 2.44
CA GLY A 267 -1.78 6.97 1.44
C GLY A 267 -2.57 7.01 0.13
N GLN A 268 -3.43 6.04 -0.15
CA GLN A 268 -4.36 6.10 -1.30
C GLN A 268 -5.51 7.10 -1.08
N VAL A 269 -5.72 7.56 0.16
CA VAL A 269 -6.89 8.34 0.63
C VAL A 269 -6.54 9.80 0.99
N SER A 270 -5.60 10.51 0.32
CA SER A 270 -5.39 11.95 0.58
C SER A 270 -6.26 12.84 -0.32
N ASN A 271 -6.89 13.86 0.28
CA ASN A 271 -7.89 14.74 -0.36
C ASN A 271 -7.36 15.73 -1.42
N GLU A 272 -6.06 15.80 -1.69
CA GLU A 272 -5.48 16.82 -2.58
C GLU A 272 -5.41 16.43 -4.06
N LEU A 273 -5.83 15.22 -4.44
CA LEU A 273 -5.66 14.64 -5.76
C LEU A 273 -6.96 14.17 -6.44
N GLY A 274 -8.08 14.84 -6.19
CA GLY A 274 -9.42 14.43 -6.64
C GLY A 274 -9.53 13.95 -8.10
N GLN A 275 -8.81 14.56 -9.03
CA GLN A 275 -8.94 14.24 -10.45
C GLN A 275 -8.22 12.92 -10.83
N ILE A 276 -7.02 12.70 -10.31
CA ILE A 276 -6.23 11.47 -10.59
C ILE A 276 -6.90 10.24 -9.95
N ARG A 277 -7.55 10.41 -8.82
CA ARG A 277 -8.34 9.34 -8.19
C ARG A 277 -9.54 8.93 -9.03
N LYS A 278 -10.24 9.89 -9.61
CA LYS A 278 -11.40 9.60 -10.44
C LYS A 278 -11.00 8.74 -11.65
N GLU A 279 -9.94 9.09 -12.36
CA GLU A 279 -9.42 8.29 -13.48
C GLU A 279 -9.00 6.87 -13.05
N LEU A 280 -8.38 6.74 -11.88
CA LEU A 280 -8.03 5.43 -11.34
C LEU A 280 -9.27 4.59 -11.05
N PHE A 281 -10.25 5.15 -10.34
CA PHE A 281 -11.50 4.46 -10.07
C PHE A 281 -12.26 4.13 -11.34
N ASP A 282 -12.34 5.06 -12.30
CA ASP A 282 -12.95 4.84 -13.62
C ASP A 282 -12.30 3.63 -14.33
N ASN A 283 -10.97 3.53 -14.29
CA ASN A 283 -10.23 2.42 -14.89
C ASN A 283 -10.49 1.09 -14.17
N LEU A 284 -10.36 1.05 -12.84
CA LEU A 284 -10.62 -0.14 -12.04
C LEU A 284 -12.06 -0.61 -12.17
N PHE A 285 -12.99 0.32 -12.13
CA PHE A 285 -14.41 0.07 -12.26
C PHE A 285 -14.74 -0.56 -13.62
N ASN A 286 -14.29 0.07 -14.71
CA ASN A 286 -14.60 -0.39 -16.06
C ASN A 286 -13.84 -1.65 -16.47
N SER A 287 -12.64 -1.89 -15.92
CA SER A 287 -11.77 -3.00 -16.32
C SER A 287 -11.91 -4.24 -15.44
N ILE A 288 -12.29 -4.08 -14.19
CA ILE A 288 -12.34 -5.19 -13.22
C ILE A 288 -13.74 -5.35 -12.62
N ILE A 289 -14.26 -4.32 -11.97
CA ILE A 289 -15.50 -4.43 -11.20
C ILE A 289 -16.70 -4.72 -12.12
N ARG A 290 -16.97 -3.84 -13.06
CA ARG A 290 -18.11 -3.97 -13.99
C ARG A 290 -18.08 -5.27 -14.80
N PRO A 291 -16.97 -5.68 -15.46
CA PRO A 291 -16.93 -6.94 -16.18
C PRO A 291 -17.10 -8.17 -15.27
N THR A 292 -16.58 -8.13 -14.05
CA THR A 292 -16.75 -9.23 -13.09
C THR A 292 -18.20 -9.42 -12.72
N LEU A 293 -18.93 -8.34 -12.45
CA LEU A 293 -20.36 -8.41 -12.12
C LEU A 293 -21.21 -8.79 -13.36
N GLN A 294 -20.92 -8.22 -14.52
CA GLN A 294 -21.69 -8.51 -15.74
C GLN A 294 -21.54 -9.94 -16.25
N GLN A 295 -20.41 -10.62 -15.94
CA GLN A 295 -20.13 -11.99 -16.36
C GLN A 295 -20.43 -13.04 -15.29
N ALA A 296 -20.82 -12.61 -14.09
CA ALA A 296 -21.15 -13.48 -12.98
C ALA A 296 -22.52 -14.12 -13.16
N ASP A 297 -22.64 -15.41 -12.82
CA ASP A 297 -23.94 -16.03 -12.54
C ASP A 297 -24.46 -15.52 -11.17
N ASP A 298 -25.73 -15.82 -10.87
CA ASP A 298 -26.41 -15.30 -9.68
C ASP A 298 -25.64 -15.54 -8.38
N ARG A 299 -25.07 -16.74 -8.19
CA ARG A 299 -24.29 -17.08 -6.99
C ARG A 299 -22.96 -16.32 -6.92
N LYS A 300 -22.29 -16.19 -8.03
CA LYS A 300 -21.02 -15.45 -8.12
C LYS A 300 -21.29 -13.95 -7.96
N LEU A 301 -22.38 -13.43 -8.52
CA LEU A 301 -22.78 -12.04 -8.37
C LEU A 301 -23.06 -11.70 -6.89
N GLU A 302 -23.76 -12.58 -6.18
CA GLU A 302 -24.01 -12.40 -4.74
C GLU A 302 -22.67 -12.26 -3.97
N ILE A 303 -21.73 -13.17 -4.23
CA ILE A 303 -20.42 -13.17 -3.56
C ILE A 303 -19.62 -11.91 -3.88
N GLU A 304 -19.53 -11.53 -5.15
CA GLU A 304 -18.72 -10.39 -5.57
C GLU A 304 -19.36 -9.06 -5.16
N PHE A 305 -20.68 -8.94 -5.22
CA PHE A 305 -21.37 -7.74 -4.76
C PHE A 305 -21.30 -7.57 -3.25
N LYS A 306 -21.33 -8.66 -2.47
CA LYS A 306 -21.09 -8.66 -1.03
C LYS A 306 -19.72 -8.06 -0.68
N LYS A 307 -18.69 -8.32 -1.46
CA LYS A 307 -17.36 -7.70 -1.30
C LYS A 307 -17.40 -6.19 -1.55
N ILE A 308 -18.13 -5.77 -2.59
CA ILE A 308 -18.35 -4.33 -2.87
C ILE A 308 -19.00 -3.63 -1.70
N LEU A 309 -20.05 -4.24 -1.11
CA LEU A 309 -20.74 -3.71 0.05
C LEU A 309 -19.86 -3.61 1.30
N SER A 310 -18.73 -4.32 1.34
CA SER A 310 -17.74 -4.21 2.43
C SER A 310 -16.72 -3.08 2.24
N SER A 311 -16.76 -2.35 1.10
CA SER A 311 -15.80 -1.30 0.76
C SER A 311 -16.47 0.07 0.61
N PRO A 312 -16.45 0.93 1.64
CA PRO A 312 -17.02 2.29 1.57
C PRO A 312 -16.48 3.11 0.38
N GLN A 313 -15.21 2.91 0.02
CA GLN A 313 -14.59 3.63 -1.09
C GLN A 313 -15.23 3.29 -2.43
N ILE A 314 -15.55 2.01 -2.66
CA ILE A 314 -16.20 1.56 -3.90
C ILE A 314 -17.66 2.01 -3.91
N ILE A 315 -18.36 1.92 -2.77
CA ILE A 315 -19.74 2.39 -2.63
C ILE A 315 -19.84 3.87 -2.98
N ASN A 316 -19.01 4.71 -2.38
CA ASN A 316 -19.03 6.15 -2.63
C ASN A 316 -18.77 6.48 -4.11
N TYR A 317 -17.83 5.78 -4.73
CA TYR A 317 -17.58 5.93 -6.15
C TYR A 317 -18.80 5.54 -7.01
N TYR A 318 -19.47 4.42 -6.70
CA TYR A 318 -20.70 4.01 -7.40
C TYR A 318 -21.79 5.06 -7.28
N LEU A 319 -22.04 5.57 -6.08
CA LEU A 319 -23.06 6.58 -5.85
C LEU A 319 -22.80 7.88 -6.62
N GLU A 320 -21.51 8.28 -6.76
CA GLU A 320 -21.13 9.47 -7.51
C GLU A 320 -21.21 9.31 -9.03
N VAL A 321 -20.82 8.15 -9.58
CA VAL A 321 -20.55 7.97 -11.01
C VAL A 321 -21.55 7.05 -11.69
N ALA A 322 -22.04 6.04 -11.01
CA ALA A 322 -22.87 4.98 -11.58
C ALA A 322 -24.03 4.58 -10.64
N SER A 323 -24.69 5.57 -10.02
CA SER A 323 -25.73 5.34 -9.01
C SER A 323 -26.86 4.41 -9.49
N LYS A 324 -27.30 4.56 -10.74
CA LYS A 324 -28.34 3.71 -11.31
C LYS A 324 -27.90 2.25 -11.49
N GLU A 325 -26.66 2.01 -11.93
CA GLU A 325 -26.10 0.67 -12.04
C GLU A 325 -25.95 0.02 -10.66
N PHE A 326 -25.49 0.79 -9.67
CA PHE A 326 -25.41 0.34 -8.29
C PHE A 326 -26.77 -0.05 -7.71
N GLU A 327 -27.77 0.77 -7.96
CA GLU A 327 -29.17 0.51 -7.55
C GLU A 327 -29.69 -0.80 -8.14
N ASP A 328 -29.49 -1.02 -9.46
CA ASP A 328 -29.93 -2.23 -10.15
C ASP A 328 -29.25 -3.50 -9.54
N TYR A 329 -27.92 -3.45 -9.27
CA TYR A 329 -27.22 -4.55 -8.59
C TYR A 329 -27.65 -4.72 -7.14
N LEU A 330 -27.93 -3.64 -6.43
CA LEU A 330 -28.38 -3.70 -5.03
C LEU A 330 -29.78 -4.34 -4.93
N ILE A 331 -30.70 -3.95 -5.80
CA ILE A 331 -32.03 -4.56 -5.88
C ILE A 331 -31.90 -6.07 -6.12
N PHE A 332 -31.11 -6.44 -7.13
CA PHE A 332 -30.89 -7.85 -7.45
C PHE A 332 -30.22 -8.62 -6.31
N TYR A 333 -29.23 -8.04 -5.64
CA TYR A 333 -28.58 -8.62 -4.47
C TYR A 333 -29.60 -8.83 -3.33
N CYS A 334 -30.46 -7.85 -3.08
CA CYS A 334 -31.51 -7.94 -2.07
C CYS A 334 -32.50 -9.07 -2.37
N GLU A 335 -32.88 -9.27 -3.64
CA GLU A 335 -33.72 -10.38 -4.08
C GLU A 335 -33.02 -11.74 -3.87
N LEU A 336 -31.74 -11.87 -4.22
CA LEU A 336 -30.97 -13.08 -3.98
C LEU A 336 -30.83 -13.41 -2.50
N VAL A 337 -30.58 -12.40 -1.67
CA VAL A 337 -30.46 -12.57 -0.22
C VAL A 337 -31.76 -13.08 0.40
N GLN A 338 -32.92 -12.65 -0.09
CA GLN A 338 -34.22 -13.13 0.35
C GLN A 338 -34.50 -14.57 -0.11
N ALA A 339 -34.04 -14.94 -1.30
CA ALA A 339 -34.32 -16.25 -1.90
C ALA A 339 -33.45 -17.41 -1.35
N LEU A 340 -32.25 -17.12 -0.80
CA LEU A 340 -31.30 -18.14 -0.38
C LEU A 340 -31.34 -18.40 1.13
N PRO A 341 -31.22 -19.67 1.57
CA PRO A 341 -31.08 -19.99 2.99
C PRO A 341 -29.78 -19.43 3.55
N LYS A 342 -29.83 -18.75 4.70
CA LYS A 342 -28.67 -18.09 5.33
C LYS A 342 -28.37 -18.69 6.72
N PHE A 343 -27.11 -18.63 7.11
CA PHE A 343 -26.66 -18.88 8.47
C PHE A 343 -26.62 -17.58 9.26
N ASP A 344 -26.71 -17.65 10.58
CA ASP A 344 -26.77 -16.48 11.48
C ASP A 344 -25.64 -15.46 11.25
N GLU A 345 -24.40 -15.95 11.01
CA GLU A 345 -23.26 -15.08 10.76
C GLU A 345 -23.38 -14.33 9.42
N GLU A 346 -23.93 -14.97 8.40
CA GLU A 346 -24.18 -14.36 7.10
C GLU A 346 -25.25 -13.28 7.17
N VAL A 347 -26.33 -13.53 7.91
CA VAL A 347 -27.41 -12.54 8.10
C VAL A 347 -26.90 -11.32 8.85
N ASN A 348 -26.13 -11.50 9.93
CA ASN A 348 -25.53 -10.39 10.67
C ASN A 348 -24.60 -9.55 9.77
N PHE A 349 -23.80 -10.18 8.91
CA PHE A 349 -22.94 -9.49 7.97
C PHE A 349 -23.75 -8.69 6.94
N ILE A 350 -24.77 -9.29 6.33
CA ILE A 350 -25.64 -8.64 5.35
C ILE A 350 -26.33 -7.41 5.98
N VAL A 351 -26.90 -7.58 7.17
CA VAL A 351 -27.52 -6.49 7.92
C VAL A 351 -26.54 -5.36 8.13
N SER A 352 -25.31 -5.65 8.56
CA SER A 352 -24.28 -4.61 8.76
C SER A 352 -23.88 -3.89 7.48
N CYS A 353 -23.73 -4.61 6.37
CA CYS A 353 -23.39 -4.00 5.07
C CYS A 353 -24.53 -3.11 4.53
N LEU A 354 -25.76 -3.60 4.58
CA LEU A 354 -26.94 -2.83 4.14
C LEU A 354 -27.17 -1.59 5.01
N TYR A 355 -26.83 -1.69 6.30
CA TYR A 355 -26.91 -0.57 7.23
C TYR A 355 -25.93 0.56 6.91
N GLN A 356 -24.70 0.22 6.54
CA GLN A 356 -23.72 1.23 6.13
C GLN A 356 -24.20 2.08 4.97
N LEU A 357 -24.97 1.49 4.04
CA LEU A 357 -25.55 2.23 2.90
C LEU A 357 -26.61 3.26 3.31
N ILE A 358 -27.29 3.04 4.43
CA ILE A 358 -28.29 4.00 4.94
C ILE A 358 -27.62 5.28 5.46
N GLU A 359 -26.39 5.18 5.95
CA GLU A 359 -25.61 6.30 6.48
C GLU A 359 -24.91 7.11 5.37
N GLU A 360 -24.82 6.57 4.15
CA GLU A 360 -24.11 7.22 3.05
C GLU A 360 -24.91 8.40 2.48
N PRO A 361 -24.32 9.60 2.37
CA PRO A 361 -25.03 10.83 1.98
C PRO A 361 -25.51 10.86 0.53
N GLY A 362 -25.17 9.86 -0.28
CA GLY A 362 -25.56 9.75 -1.69
C GLY A 362 -26.74 8.79 -1.95
N ALA A 363 -27.20 8.04 -0.94
CA ALA A 363 -28.29 7.09 -1.10
C ALA A 363 -29.64 7.81 -1.33
N ASP A 364 -30.31 7.49 -2.43
CA ASP A 364 -31.63 8.04 -2.70
C ASP A 364 -32.76 7.27 -1.98
N ARG A 365 -33.99 7.79 -2.06
CA ARG A 365 -35.12 7.21 -1.37
C ARG A 365 -35.48 5.80 -1.85
N LEU A 366 -35.24 5.48 -3.11
CA LEU A 366 -35.52 4.16 -3.66
C LEU A 366 -34.55 3.11 -3.13
N ILE A 367 -33.26 3.45 -3.07
CA ILE A 367 -32.21 2.61 -2.44
C ILE A 367 -32.57 2.34 -0.98
N LEU A 368 -32.91 3.38 -0.23
CA LEU A 368 -33.28 3.25 1.18
C LEU A 368 -34.50 2.34 1.38
N ASN A 369 -35.56 2.51 0.59
CA ASN A 369 -36.75 1.65 0.65
C ASN A 369 -36.41 0.19 0.33
N THR A 370 -35.58 -0.06 -0.68
CA THR A 370 -35.16 -1.42 -1.05
C THR A 370 -34.40 -2.10 0.08
N ILE A 371 -33.47 -1.38 0.71
CA ILE A 371 -32.70 -1.87 1.85
C ILE A 371 -33.64 -2.24 3.00
N TRP A 372 -34.57 -1.33 3.36
CA TRP A 372 -35.51 -1.55 4.45
C TRP A 372 -36.40 -2.76 4.25
N LYS A 373 -36.99 -2.90 3.06
CA LYS A 373 -37.79 -4.08 2.71
C LYS A 373 -37.03 -5.37 2.90
N THR A 374 -35.78 -5.38 2.42
CA THR A 374 -34.90 -6.55 2.53
C THR A 374 -34.57 -6.88 3.99
N LEU A 375 -34.22 -5.89 4.80
CA LEU A 375 -33.91 -6.08 6.22
C LEU A 375 -35.11 -6.63 6.99
N VAL A 376 -36.30 -6.10 6.75
CA VAL A 376 -37.54 -6.58 7.38
C VAL A 376 -37.88 -8.00 6.95
N GLN A 377 -37.76 -8.30 5.65
CA GLN A 377 -38.00 -9.64 5.15
C GLN A 377 -37.01 -10.67 5.74
N LEU A 378 -35.74 -10.32 5.85
CA LEU A 378 -34.74 -11.15 6.51
C LEU A 378 -35.08 -11.42 7.97
N ALA A 379 -35.51 -10.40 8.71
CA ALA A 379 -35.91 -10.55 10.09
C ALA A 379 -37.11 -11.51 10.25
N PHE A 380 -38.08 -11.39 9.33
CA PHE A 380 -39.26 -12.26 9.31
C PHE A 380 -38.95 -13.73 8.97
N GLU A 381 -38.12 -13.98 7.95
CA GLU A 381 -37.69 -15.33 7.58
C GLU A 381 -36.84 -15.97 8.70
N PHE A 382 -36.03 -15.16 9.38
CA PHE A 382 -35.26 -15.63 10.54
C PHE A 382 -36.21 -16.01 11.72
N TYR A 383 -37.21 -15.16 12.00
CA TYR A 383 -38.23 -15.46 13.01
C TYR A 383 -39.00 -16.73 12.68
N LYS A 384 -39.44 -16.96 11.45
CA LYS A 384 -40.10 -18.21 11.03
C LYS A 384 -39.23 -19.44 11.30
N LYS A 385 -37.91 -19.31 11.22
CA LYS A 385 -36.97 -20.40 11.36
C LYS A 385 -36.69 -20.77 12.83
N ASP A 386 -36.44 -19.79 13.68
CA ASP A 386 -35.97 -19.99 15.06
C ASP A 386 -36.87 -19.37 16.16
N GLY A 387 -37.88 -18.60 15.74
CA GLY A 387 -38.83 -17.95 16.66
C GLY A 387 -38.25 -16.77 17.42
N SER A 388 -37.11 -16.20 16.97
CA SER A 388 -36.46 -15.10 17.66
C SER A 388 -36.57 -13.78 16.88
N PHE A 389 -36.67 -12.67 17.62
CA PHE A 389 -36.67 -11.30 17.04
C PHE A 389 -35.28 -10.69 16.97
N LYS A 390 -34.22 -11.48 17.15
CA LYS A 390 -32.84 -11.01 17.22
C LYS A 390 -32.42 -10.09 16.07
N ILE A 391 -32.82 -10.42 14.84
CA ILE A 391 -32.51 -9.61 13.66
C ILE A 391 -33.29 -8.28 13.67
N LEU A 392 -34.57 -8.33 14.09
CA LEU A 392 -35.37 -7.11 14.21
C LEU A 392 -34.85 -6.19 15.32
N GLU A 393 -34.38 -6.74 16.44
CA GLU A 393 -33.70 -5.98 17.49
C GLU A 393 -32.39 -5.33 17.00
N LEU A 394 -31.60 -6.06 16.22
CA LEU A 394 -30.39 -5.52 15.62
C LEU A 394 -30.71 -4.34 14.68
N ILE A 395 -31.70 -4.50 13.81
CA ILE A 395 -32.19 -3.45 12.91
C ILE A 395 -32.62 -2.22 13.73
N LYS A 396 -33.37 -2.42 14.79
CA LYS A 396 -33.88 -1.33 15.63
C LYS A 396 -32.77 -0.59 16.39
N VAL A 397 -31.76 -1.30 16.88
CA VAL A 397 -30.60 -0.69 17.55
C VAL A 397 -29.82 0.19 16.59
N GLU A 398 -29.57 -0.29 15.37
CA GLU A 398 -28.87 0.49 14.36
C GLU A 398 -29.72 1.66 13.87
N PHE A 399 -31.03 1.48 13.67
CA PHE A 399 -31.97 2.55 13.29
C PHE A 399 -31.99 3.69 14.33
N ASN A 400 -32.01 3.37 15.62
CA ASN A 400 -32.00 4.38 16.65
C ASN A 400 -30.70 5.23 16.71
N LYS A 401 -29.61 4.71 16.16
CA LYS A 401 -28.35 5.48 16.01
C LYS A 401 -28.43 6.52 14.89
N THR A 402 -29.22 6.25 13.87
CA THR A 402 -29.33 7.07 12.64
C THR A 402 -30.52 8.04 12.63
N MET A 403 -31.35 8.08 13.67
CA MET A 403 -32.65 8.77 13.78
C MET A 403 -32.71 10.27 13.45
N GLY A 404 -31.60 10.91 13.08
CA GLY A 404 -31.65 12.33 12.66
C GLY A 404 -32.29 12.58 11.28
N ILE A 405 -32.54 11.54 10.47
CA ILE A 405 -32.86 11.69 9.03
C ILE A 405 -34.24 11.12 8.61
N GLN A 406 -34.98 10.35 9.46
CA GLN A 406 -35.94 9.37 8.91
C GLN A 406 -37.37 9.32 9.48
N VAL A 407 -37.91 10.39 9.99
CA VAL A 407 -39.31 10.43 10.51
C VAL A 407 -40.39 10.02 9.47
N GLY A 408 -40.08 10.02 8.18
CA GLY A 408 -41.04 9.62 7.12
C GLY A 408 -40.99 8.16 6.66
N MET A 409 -39.89 7.41 6.98
CA MET A 409 -39.75 6.03 6.52
C MET A 409 -40.49 5.03 7.39
N GLU A 410 -40.67 5.33 8.67
CA GLU A 410 -41.43 4.48 9.59
C GLU A 410 -42.91 4.34 9.15
N GLU A 411 -43.52 5.44 8.71
CA GLU A 411 -44.90 5.43 8.23
C GLU A 411 -45.08 4.65 6.90
N GLU A 412 -44.11 4.71 5.99
CA GLU A 412 -44.13 3.94 4.73
C GLU A 412 -43.91 2.43 4.97
N LEU A 413 -43.04 2.06 5.87
CA LEU A 413 -42.81 0.68 6.30
C LEU A 413 -44.07 0.11 6.93
N MET A 414 -44.71 0.84 7.85
CA MET A 414 -45.96 0.45 8.46
C MET A 414 -47.09 0.28 7.42
N SER A 415 -47.10 1.10 6.38
CA SER A 415 -48.03 0.95 5.25
C SER A 415 -47.78 -0.35 4.46
N GLU A 416 -46.53 -0.78 4.29
CA GLU A 416 -46.19 -2.04 3.63
C GLU A 416 -46.51 -3.26 4.50
N PHE A 417 -46.24 -3.19 5.80
CA PHE A 417 -46.68 -4.23 6.75
C PHE A 417 -48.20 -4.44 6.71
N SER A 418 -48.98 -3.35 6.65
CA SER A 418 -50.44 -3.42 6.56
C SER A 418 -50.96 -4.08 5.27
N ASN A 419 -50.13 -4.12 4.22
CA ASN A 419 -50.45 -4.81 2.97
C ASN A 419 -50.07 -6.30 2.94
N ASN A 420 -49.31 -6.79 3.94
CA ASN A 420 -48.90 -8.19 4.06
C ASN A 420 -49.28 -8.71 5.44
N HIS A 421 -50.38 -9.47 5.50
CA HIS A 421 -50.98 -9.98 6.76
C HIS A 421 -50.00 -10.82 7.61
N GLU A 422 -49.04 -11.53 7.01
CA GLU A 422 -48.05 -12.32 7.77
C GLU A 422 -47.01 -11.40 8.43
N LEU A 423 -46.61 -10.34 7.74
CA LEU A 423 -45.71 -9.34 8.29
C LEU A 423 -46.35 -8.49 9.38
N GLU A 424 -47.64 -8.19 9.22
CA GLU A 424 -48.43 -7.48 10.23
C GLU A 424 -48.50 -8.27 11.54
N ILE A 425 -48.82 -9.58 11.48
CA ILE A 425 -48.82 -10.48 12.66
C ILE A 425 -47.45 -10.53 13.29
N PHE A 426 -46.38 -10.72 12.50
CA PHE A 426 -45.01 -10.74 12.98
C PHE A 426 -44.63 -9.48 13.77
N TYR A 427 -44.99 -8.32 13.27
CA TYR A 427 -44.73 -7.05 13.92
C TYR A 427 -45.56 -6.84 15.18
N GLU A 428 -46.85 -7.26 15.18
CA GLU A 428 -47.68 -7.25 16.38
C GLU A 428 -47.17 -8.17 17.50
N GLU A 429 -46.65 -9.35 17.14
CA GLU A 429 -46.06 -10.26 18.11
C GLU A 429 -44.80 -9.70 18.71
N TYR A 430 -43.97 -9.05 17.89
CA TYR A 430 -42.78 -8.33 18.36
C TYR A 430 -43.12 -7.23 19.34
N LEU A 431 -44.11 -6.38 19.05
CA LEU A 431 -44.53 -5.32 19.97
C LEU A 431 -45.03 -5.86 21.31
N LYS A 432 -45.76 -6.99 21.32
CA LYS A 432 -46.21 -7.67 22.53
C LYS A 432 -45.07 -8.23 23.37
N GLU A 433 -43.95 -8.64 22.76
CA GLU A 433 -42.78 -9.12 23.48
C GLU A 433 -41.88 -7.98 24.00
N SER A 434 -41.77 -6.90 23.26
CA SER A 434 -40.95 -5.72 23.63
C SER A 434 -41.57 -4.91 24.79
N GLU A 435 -42.84 -5.13 25.14
CA GLU A 435 -43.53 -4.52 26.27
C GLU A 435 -43.42 -5.35 27.57
N LYS A 436 -42.83 -6.55 27.52
CA LYS A 436 -42.60 -7.43 28.69
C LYS A 436 -41.19 -7.20 29.28
#